data_f002a07f78b7e81f87f002368591e113
#
_entry.id   f002a07f78b7e81f87f002368591e113
#
_cell.length_a   1.000
_cell.length_b   1.000
_cell.length_c   1.000
_cell.angle_alpha   90.00
_cell.angle_beta   90.00
_cell.angle_gamma   90.00
#
_symmetry.space_group_name_H-M   'P 1'
#
loop_
_entity.id
_entity.type
_entity.pdbx_description
1 polymer ?
#
loop_
_entity_poly.entity_id
_entity_poly.type
_entity_poly.pdbx_seq_one_letter_code
_entity_poly.pdbx_strand_id
1 'polypeptide(L)'
;MNWIETRSTQKDWPDVRLSIGGVEKLRIFGGHDNDGIFRSSTIDMSFKKSTTVNGYTETVYNPKHTTVINPRWNMTFSNGMTSSLNVNYSSDNMEQNGTLSRGNRLNFSTQWRHSFSAERLLSKIGLYRPGIPPTVSMDVDLSFSRDATNRWMPGSDREGESDTQTGNTRMSINPRLSYQISRNLSGALRFLFSRDKIHESDTITTSLGIGVESTYVF
;
A
#
# COMPACT_ATOMS: atom_id res chain seq x y z
N MET A 1 34.22 1.56 -35.27
CA MET A 1 33.28 1.23 -34.19
C MET A 1 32.90 2.53 -33.51
N ASN A 2 31.74 3.08 -33.82
CA ASN A 2 31.31 4.37 -33.25
C ASN A 2 30.68 4.09 -31.87
N TRP A 3 31.30 4.60 -30.82
CA TRP A 3 30.74 4.58 -29.49
C TRP A 3 29.61 5.60 -29.44
N ILE A 4 28.38 5.16 -29.19
CA ILE A 4 27.24 6.03 -28.97
C ILE A 4 27.22 6.33 -27.48
N GLU A 5 27.52 7.57 -27.11
CA GLU A 5 27.50 7.99 -25.71
C GLU A 5 26.04 8.26 -25.27
N THR A 6 25.54 7.47 -24.33
CA THR A 6 24.23 7.69 -23.70
C THR A 6 24.39 8.63 -22.52
N ARG A 7 23.69 9.74 -22.51
CA ARG A 7 23.66 10.67 -21.40
C ARG A 7 22.30 10.64 -20.71
N SER A 8 22.28 10.37 -19.42
CA SER A 8 21.08 10.49 -18.59
C SER A 8 21.27 11.60 -17.58
N THR A 9 20.32 12.51 -17.51
CA THR A 9 20.31 13.59 -16.51
C THR A 9 19.01 13.51 -15.72
N GLN A 10 19.11 13.44 -14.39
CA GLN A 10 17.96 13.47 -13.50
C GLN A 10 17.97 14.75 -12.67
N LYS A 11 16.84 15.41 -12.60
CA LYS A 11 16.60 16.58 -11.74
C LYS A 11 15.38 16.30 -10.87
N ASP A 12 15.59 16.35 -9.57
CA ASP A 12 14.55 16.18 -8.55
C ASP A 12 14.23 17.55 -7.93
N TRP A 13 13.02 18.05 -8.16
CA TRP A 13 12.56 19.31 -7.58
C TRP A 13 11.05 19.51 -7.82
N PRO A 14 10.28 19.80 -6.76
CA PRO A 14 10.65 19.76 -5.35
C PRO A 14 10.70 18.34 -4.77
N ASP A 15 11.46 18.16 -3.68
CA ASP A 15 11.39 17.00 -2.77
C ASP A 15 11.03 17.55 -1.38
N VAL A 16 9.80 17.33 -0.96
CA VAL A 16 9.24 17.88 0.29
C VAL A 16 8.78 16.73 1.17
N ARG A 17 9.16 16.78 2.45
CA ARG A 17 8.72 15.83 3.47
C ARG A 17 8.12 16.59 4.64
N LEU A 18 6.95 16.16 5.07
CA LEU A 18 6.23 16.71 6.21
C LEU A 18 5.89 15.57 7.16
N SER A 19 6.18 15.78 8.45
CA SER A 19 5.79 14.87 9.52
C SER A 19 5.01 15.66 10.58
N ILE A 20 3.80 15.19 10.91
CA ILE A 20 2.91 15.81 11.90
C ILE A 20 2.59 14.74 12.94
N GLY A 21 3.13 14.90 14.14
CA GLY A 21 2.76 14.10 15.31
C GLY A 21 1.70 14.79 16.15
N GLY A 22 1.03 14.05 17.02
CA GLY A 22 0.05 14.62 17.95
C GLY A 22 -1.28 14.97 17.31
N VAL A 23 -1.63 14.35 16.18
CA VAL A 23 -2.90 14.58 15.46
C VAL A 23 -4.11 14.21 16.34
N GLU A 24 -3.93 13.29 17.29
CA GLU A 24 -4.93 12.93 18.30
C GLU A 24 -5.36 14.10 19.19
N LYS A 25 -4.50 15.12 19.33
CA LYS A 25 -4.78 16.33 20.13
C LYS A 25 -5.72 17.32 19.43
N LEU A 26 -5.98 17.09 18.15
CA LEU A 26 -6.91 17.94 17.41
C LEU A 26 -8.34 17.70 17.90
N ARG A 27 -9.08 18.79 18.09
CA ARG A 27 -10.47 18.77 18.61
C ARG A 27 -11.43 17.89 17.83
N ILE A 28 -11.18 17.71 16.52
CA ILE A 28 -11.98 16.84 15.66
C ILE A 28 -11.87 15.33 16.02
N PHE A 29 -10.82 14.92 16.77
CA PHE A 29 -10.59 13.57 17.23
C PHE A 29 -10.86 13.39 18.73
N GLY A 30 -11.53 14.33 19.39
CA GLY A 30 -11.86 14.27 20.80
C GLY A 30 -10.73 14.70 21.74
N GLY A 31 -9.71 15.39 21.24
CA GLY A 31 -8.43 15.65 21.92
C GLY A 31 -8.42 16.63 23.08
N HIS A 32 -9.55 16.99 23.71
CA HIS A 32 -9.54 17.88 24.88
C HIS A 32 -9.73 17.15 26.22
N ASP A 33 -10.31 15.96 26.19
CA ASP A 33 -10.51 15.12 27.37
C ASP A 33 -9.83 13.77 27.10
N ASN A 34 -9.31 13.10 28.12
CA ASN A 34 -8.56 11.84 28.07
C ASN A 34 -9.30 10.66 27.38
N ASP A 35 -10.48 10.88 26.84
CA ASP A 35 -11.36 9.91 26.18
C ASP A 35 -11.27 9.94 24.65
N GLY A 36 -10.22 10.53 24.07
CA GLY A 36 -10.01 10.55 22.63
C GLY A 36 -9.95 9.14 22.01
N ILE A 37 -10.44 9.01 20.78
CA ILE A 37 -10.43 7.76 19.99
C ILE A 37 -9.00 7.24 19.84
N PHE A 38 -8.03 8.15 19.65
CA PHE A 38 -6.63 7.84 19.47
C PHE A 38 -5.80 8.15 20.70
N ARG A 39 -4.92 7.21 21.07
CA ARG A 39 -3.87 7.40 22.07
C ARG A 39 -2.67 8.15 21.51
N SER A 40 -2.33 7.87 20.26
CA SER A 40 -1.27 8.57 19.51
C SER A 40 -1.51 8.44 18.02
N SER A 41 -1.10 9.46 17.28
CA SER A 41 -1.13 9.37 15.82
C SER A 41 -0.07 10.26 15.17
N THR A 42 0.44 9.79 14.02
CA THR A 42 1.45 10.50 13.24
C THR A 42 1.11 10.40 11.77
N ILE A 43 1.11 11.54 11.09
CA ILE A 43 0.95 11.65 9.64
C ILE A 43 2.30 12.05 9.05
N ASP A 44 2.81 11.24 8.16
CA ASP A 44 3.98 11.52 7.33
C ASP A 44 3.53 11.68 5.89
N MET A 45 4.01 12.69 5.21
CA MET A 45 3.74 12.90 3.80
C MET A 45 5.02 13.25 3.06
N SER A 46 5.27 12.60 1.93
CA SER A 46 6.33 12.98 1.01
C SER A 46 5.75 13.32 -0.36
N PHE A 47 6.28 14.36 -0.95
CA PHE A 47 5.99 14.78 -2.31
C PHE A 47 7.31 14.95 -3.06
N LYS A 48 7.44 14.26 -4.20
CA LYS A 48 8.63 14.35 -5.05
C LYS A 48 8.22 14.50 -6.50
N LYS A 49 8.86 15.45 -7.19
CA LYS A 49 8.78 15.58 -8.64
C LYS A 49 10.17 15.37 -9.23
N SER A 50 10.25 14.52 -10.24
CA SER A 50 11.50 14.17 -10.91
C SER A 50 11.35 14.38 -12.43
N THR A 51 12.38 14.92 -13.06
CA THR A 51 12.49 14.97 -14.51
C THR A 51 13.74 14.22 -14.89
N THR A 52 13.59 13.16 -15.67
CA THR A 52 14.70 12.38 -16.22
C THR A 52 14.74 12.61 -17.73
N VAL A 53 15.89 12.97 -18.23
CA VAL A 53 16.14 13.15 -19.66
C VAL A 53 17.16 12.11 -20.09
N ASN A 54 16.77 11.25 -21.02
CA ASN A 54 17.64 10.28 -21.65
C ASN A 54 17.85 10.68 -23.10
N GLY A 55 19.09 10.86 -23.53
CA GLY A 55 19.42 11.26 -24.90
C GLY A 55 20.63 10.49 -25.42
N TYR A 56 20.60 10.24 -26.73
CA TYR A 56 21.79 9.95 -27.52
C TYR A 56 22.26 11.29 -28.07
N THR A 57 23.58 11.48 -28.20
CA THR A 57 24.17 12.72 -28.71
C THR A 57 23.33 13.40 -29.80
N GLU A 58 22.88 14.60 -29.48
CA GLU A 58 22.34 15.68 -30.33
C GLU A 58 20.90 15.61 -30.88
N THR A 59 20.19 14.47 -30.94
CA THR A 59 18.92 14.46 -31.68
C THR A 59 17.69 13.82 -30.97
N VAL A 60 17.81 13.16 -29.88
CA VAL A 60 16.63 12.52 -29.22
C VAL A 60 16.50 13.00 -27.76
N TYR A 61 15.58 13.91 -27.57
CA TYR A 61 15.19 14.41 -26.26
C TYR A 61 13.91 13.69 -25.82
N ASN A 62 14.04 12.77 -24.86
CA ASN A 62 12.93 12.02 -24.31
C ASN A 62 12.75 12.38 -22.82
N PRO A 63 12.02 13.45 -22.49
CA PRO A 63 11.78 13.80 -21.09
C PRO A 63 10.77 12.84 -20.48
N LYS A 64 11.13 12.30 -19.33
CA LYS A 64 10.22 11.59 -18.43
C LYS A 64 9.97 12.44 -17.20
N HIS A 65 8.71 12.79 -16.94
CA HIS A 65 8.30 13.51 -15.76
C HIS A 65 7.61 12.53 -14.80
N THR A 66 8.10 12.42 -13.58
CA THR A 66 7.54 11.57 -12.56
C THR A 66 7.10 12.42 -11.36
N THR A 67 5.88 12.24 -10.90
CA THR A 67 5.38 12.84 -9.67
C THR A 67 5.02 11.71 -8.70
N VAL A 68 5.50 11.80 -7.45
CA VAL A 68 5.23 10.81 -6.41
C VAL A 68 4.69 11.51 -5.17
N ILE A 69 3.61 10.96 -4.60
CA ILE A 69 2.97 11.45 -3.37
C ILE A 69 2.74 10.24 -2.46
N ASN A 70 3.30 10.27 -1.25
CA ASN A 70 3.21 9.17 -0.30
C ASN A 70 2.75 9.67 1.08
N PRO A 71 1.45 9.80 1.34
CA PRO A 71 0.95 9.96 2.69
C PRO A 71 0.94 8.63 3.45
N ARG A 72 1.37 8.67 4.70
CA ARG A 72 1.31 7.58 5.68
C ARG A 72 0.68 8.09 6.96
N TRP A 73 -0.24 7.34 7.52
CA TRP A 73 -0.85 7.63 8.82
C TRP A 73 -0.71 6.42 9.73
N ASN A 74 -0.02 6.60 10.85
CA ASN A 74 0.12 5.60 11.91
C ASN A 74 -0.76 6.02 13.09
N MET A 75 -1.54 5.09 13.61
CA MET A 75 -2.54 5.32 14.65
C MET A 75 -2.43 4.26 15.75
N THR A 76 -2.51 4.69 16.99
CA THR A 76 -2.74 3.82 18.14
C THR A 76 -4.04 4.26 18.79
N PHE A 77 -5.01 3.37 18.87
CA PHE A 77 -6.32 3.64 19.47
C PHE A 77 -6.28 3.47 20.98
N SER A 78 -7.23 4.09 21.67
CA SER A 78 -7.35 4.02 23.14
C SER A 78 -7.54 2.58 23.64
N ASN A 79 -8.17 1.71 22.87
CA ASN A 79 -8.36 0.29 23.16
C ASN A 79 -7.13 -0.60 22.89
N GLY A 80 -5.97 -0.01 22.55
CA GLY A 80 -4.73 -0.73 22.23
C GLY A 80 -4.64 -1.28 20.80
N MET A 81 -5.65 -1.08 19.97
CA MET A 81 -5.57 -1.38 18.53
C MET A 81 -4.55 -0.44 17.86
N THR A 82 -3.77 -0.97 16.95
CA THR A 82 -2.89 -0.17 16.08
C THR A 82 -3.33 -0.28 14.63
N SER A 83 -3.20 0.80 13.91
CA SER A 83 -3.44 0.82 12.46
C SER A 83 -2.39 1.66 11.75
N SER A 84 -2.02 1.23 10.55
CA SER A 84 -1.23 2.02 9.62
C SER A 84 -1.97 2.12 8.29
N LEU A 85 -2.01 3.30 7.73
CA LEU A 85 -2.57 3.58 6.42
C LEU A 85 -1.46 4.17 5.56
N ASN A 86 -1.22 3.58 4.39
CA ASN A 86 -0.23 4.04 3.44
C ASN A 86 -0.91 4.24 2.10
N VAL A 87 -0.64 5.37 1.48
CA VAL A 87 -1.02 5.63 0.09
C VAL A 87 0.25 5.97 -0.68
N ASN A 88 0.41 5.39 -1.83
CA ASN A 88 1.47 5.73 -2.77
C ASN A 88 0.81 6.04 -4.11
N TYR A 89 0.92 7.26 -4.53
CA TYR A 89 0.51 7.69 -5.86
C TYR A 89 1.72 8.13 -6.66
N SER A 90 1.86 7.59 -7.88
CA SER A 90 2.83 8.07 -8.83
C SER A 90 2.20 8.28 -10.19
N SER A 91 2.64 9.33 -10.88
CA SER A 91 2.25 9.64 -12.25
C SER A 91 3.51 9.88 -13.07
N ASP A 92 3.63 9.15 -14.17
CA ASP A 92 4.72 9.24 -15.12
C ASP A 92 4.18 9.74 -16.46
N ASN A 93 4.81 10.77 -17.00
CA ASN A 93 4.56 11.24 -18.36
C ASN A 93 5.85 11.14 -19.17
N MET A 94 5.79 10.48 -20.31
CA MET A 94 6.93 10.31 -21.22
C MET A 94 6.46 10.52 -22.66
N GLU A 95 7.23 11.29 -23.40
CA GLU A 95 7.03 11.43 -24.85
C GLU A 95 8.25 10.88 -25.58
N GLN A 96 8.03 9.96 -26.51
CA GLN A 96 9.08 9.35 -27.30
C GLN A 96 8.60 9.16 -28.75
N ASN A 97 9.35 9.72 -29.73
CA ASN A 97 9.04 9.62 -31.15
C ASN A 97 7.57 10.00 -31.47
N GLY A 98 7.06 11.08 -30.85
CA GLY A 98 5.69 11.53 -31.02
C GLY A 98 4.62 10.71 -30.29
N THR A 99 4.96 9.55 -29.73
CA THR A 99 4.08 8.77 -28.86
C THR A 99 4.11 9.35 -27.45
N LEU A 100 2.94 9.72 -26.91
CA LEU A 100 2.77 10.12 -25.54
C LEU A 100 2.37 8.90 -24.70
N SER A 101 3.10 8.62 -23.63
CA SER A 101 2.76 7.60 -22.64
C SER A 101 2.52 8.25 -21.29
N ARG A 102 1.38 7.96 -20.68
CA ARG A 102 1.02 8.46 -19.36
C ARG A 102 0.69 7.30 -18.46
N GLY A 103 1.59 7.04 -17.49
CA GLY A 103 1.42 6.01 -16.47
C GLY A 103 0.88 6.60 -15.17
N ASN A 104 -0.09 5.93 -14.55
CA ASN A 104 -0.58 6.27 -13.22
C ASN A 104 -0.58 5.01 -12.36
N ARG A 105 0.02 5.10 -11.18
CA ARG A 105 0.02 4.03 -10.19
C ARG A 105 -0.55 4.54 -8.88
N LEU A 106 -1.52 3.84 -8.35
CA LEU A 106 -2.08 4.07 -7.02
C LEU A 106 -1.96 2.79 -6.22
N ASN A 107 -1.24 2.85 -5.10
CA ASN A 107 -1.21 1.79 -4.11
C ASN A 107 -1.79 2.33 -2.80
N PHE A 108 -2.71 1.61 -2.26
CA PHE A 108 -3.30 1.84 -0.95
C PHE A 108 -3.09 0.58 -0.11
N SER A 109 -2.60 0.73 1.11
CA SER A 109 -2.53 -0.38 2.06
C SER A 109 -2.87 0.09 3.45
N THR A 110 -3.60 -0.73 4.18
CA THR A 110 -3.85 -0.53 5.60
C THR A 110 -3.68 -1.84 6.33
N GLN A 111 -3.06 -1.75 7.50
CA GLN A 111 -2.87 -2.85 8.42
C GLN A 111 -3.53 -2.49 9.74
N TRP A 112 -4.32 -3.41 10.27
CA TRP A 112 -4.91 -3.31 11.59
C TRP A 112 -4.41 -4.45 12.45
N ARG A 113 -3.97 -4.13 13.65
CA ARG A 113 -3.56 -5.11 14.64
C ARG A 113 -4.27 -4.85 15.95
N HIS A 114 -4.86 -5.88 16.50
CA HIS A 114 -5.49 -5.84 17.80
C HIS A 114 -5.29 -7.13 18.56
N SER A 115 -4.93 -7.02 19.84
CA SER A 115 -4.82 -8.16 20.75
C SER A 115 -5.84 -8.00 21.86
N PHE A 116 -6.64 -9.03 22.10
CA PHE A 116 -7.71 -9.00 23.09
C PHE A 116 -7.77 -10.30 23.89
N SER A 117 -8.29 -10.21 25.11
CA SER A 117 -8.55 -11.41 25.92
C SER A 117 -9.76 -12.15 25.37
N ALA A 118 -9.57 -13.41 25.03
CA ALA A 118 -10.61 -14.29 24.50
C ALA A 118 -10.95 -15.44 25.45
N GLU A 119 -10.75 -15.28 26.75
CA GLU A 119 -10.94 -16.32 27.76
C GLU A 119 -12.31 -17.03 27.65
N ARG A 120 -13.37 -16.24 27.53
CA ARG A 120 -14.75 -16.80 27.41
C ARG A 120 -14.93 -17.61 26.11
N LEU A 121 -14.36 -17.15 25.02
CA LEU A 121 -14.43 -17.84 23.72
C LEU A 121 -13.62 -19.13 23.78
N LEU A 122 -12.37 -19.04 24.22
CA LEU A 122 -11.44 -20.17 24.30
C LEU A 122 -11.92 -21.25 25.26
N SER A 123 -12.57 -20.87 26.38
CA SER A 123 -13.19 -21.82 27.30
C SER A 123 -14.33 -22.59 26.63
N LYS A 124 -15.18 -21.90 25.85
CA LYS A 124 -16.31 -22.56 25.16
C LYS A 124 -15.88 -23.59 24.12
N ILE A 125 -14.76 -23.35 23.45
CA ILE A 125 -14.22 -24.26 22.40
C ILE A 125 -13.17 -25.24 22.94
N GLY A 126 -12.94 -25.25 24.27
CA GLY A 126 -12.01 -26.18 24.92
C GLY A 126 -10.52 -25.87 24.69
N LEU A 127 -10.18 -24.68 24.20
CA LEU A 127 -8.79 -24.25 23.94
C LEU A 127 -8.17 -23.44 25.08
N TYR A 128 -8.98 -23.04 26.08
CA TYR A 128 -8.45 -22.32 27.25
C TYR A 128 -7.64 -23.28 28.14
N ARG A 129 -6.44 -22.87 28.53
CA ARG A 129 -5.57 -23.58 29.44
C ARG A 129 -5.08 -22.65 30.55
N PRO A 130 -5.23 -23.01 31.85
CA PRO A 130 -4.65 -22.24 32.93
C PRO A 130 -3.14 -22.08 32.78
N GLY A 131 -2.65 -20.87 33.04
CA GLY A 131 -1.21 -20.54 32.89
C GLY A 131 -0.74 -20.13 31.51
N ILE A 132 -1.64 -20.09 30.53
CA ILE A 132 -1.39 -19.51 29.22
C ILE A 132 -2.24 -18.24 29.08
N PRO A 133 -1.68 -17.09 28.67
CA PRO A 133 -2.47 -15.89 28.47
C PRO A 133 -3.59 -16.13 27.45
N PRO A 134 -4.87 -15.86 27.80
CA PRO A 134 -6.00 -16.06 26.90
C PRO A 134 -6.09 -14.96 25.82
N THR A 135 -4.95 -14.59 25.28
CA THR A 135 -4.84 -13.49 24.32
C THR A 135 -4.87 -14.03 22.90
N VAL A 136 -5.82 -13.54 22.13
CA VAL A 136 -5.89 -13.72 20.69
C VAL A 136 -5.41 -12.43 20.02
N SER A 137 -4.52 -12.55 19.07
CA SER A 137 -4.09 -11.44 18.23
C SER A 137 -4.75 -11.56 16.86
N MET A 138 -5.35 -10.47 16.41
CA MET A 138 -5.94 -10.32 15.09
C MET A 138 -5.13 -9.31 14.31
N ASP A 139 -4.64 -9.72 13.15
CA ASP A 139 -4.00 -8.88 12.15
C ASP A 139 -4.88 -8.89 10.89
N VAL A 140 -5.14 -7.74 10.31
CA VAL A 140 -5.89 -7.61 9.06
C VAL A 140 -5.11 -6.71 8.12
N ASP A 141 -4.66 -7.27 7.00
CA ASP A 141 -4.01 -6.54 5.92
C ASP A 141 -4.99 -6.34 4.78
N LEU A 142 -5.21 -5.09 4.39
CA LEU A 142 -5.95 -4.70 3.19
C LEU A 142 -4.98 -4.04 2.22
N SER A 143 -5.02 -4.43 0.97
CA SER A 143 -4.29 -3.74 -0.08
C SER A 143 -5.14 -3.54 -1.33
N PHE A 144 -4.91 -2.42 -1.96
CA PHE A 144 -5.45 -2.08 -3.27
C PHE A 144 -4.33 -1.47 -4.10
N SER A 145 -4.17 -1.95 -5.32
CA SER A 145 -3.26 -1.36 -6.28
C SER A 145 -3.94 -1.21 -7.63
N ARG A 146 -3.69 -0.10 -8.28
CA ARG A 146 -4.08 0.16 -9.65
C ARG A 146 -2.88 0.70 -10.41
N ASP A 147 -2.54 0.01 -11.47
CA ASP A 147 -1.56 0.42 -12.46
C ASP A 147 -2.29 0.64 -13.78
N ALA A 148 -2.11 1.79 -14.40
CA ALA A 148 -2.68 2.08 -15.71
C ALA A 148 -1.69 2.88 -16.53
N THR A 149 -1.46 2.46 -17.76
CA THR A 149 -0.65 3.18 -18.73
C THR A 149 -1.48 3.40 -19.98
N ASN A 150 -1.67 4.67 -20.32
CA ASN A 150 -2.37 5.11 -21.50
C ASN A 150 -1.34 5.58 -22.53
N ARG A 151 -1.54 5.23 -23.78
CA ARG A 151 -0.66 5.64 -24.89
C ARG A 151 -1.46 6.27 -26.01
N TRP A 152 -0.93 7.36 -26.53
CA TRP A 152 -1.44 8.06 -27.71
C TRP A 152 -0.38 8.01 -28.80
N MET A 153 -0.77 7.49 -29.96
CA MET A 153 0.12 7.38 -31.11
C MET A 153 0.33 8.76 -31.79
N PRO A 154 1.34 8.92 -32.61
CA PRO A 154 1.50 10.14 -33.42
C PRO A 154 0.27 10.42 -34.28
N GLY A 155 -0.27 11.63 -34.19
CA GLY A 155 -1.47 12.04 -34.94
C GLY A 155 -2.83 11.77 -34.22
N SER A 156 -2.83 11.07 -33.10
CA SER A 156 -4.05 10.90 -32.30
C SER A 156 -4.41 12.17 -31.54
N ASP A 157 -5.71 12.32 -31.24
CA ASP A 157 -6.20 13.35 -30.33
C ASP A 157 -5.73 13.05 -28.90
N ARG A 158 -4.79 13.85 -28.40
CA ARG A 158 -4.19 13.69 -27.08
C ARG A 158 -5.11 14.11 -25.93
N GLU A 159 -6.23 14.78 -26.24
CA GLU A 159 -7.27 15.16 -25.27
C GLU A 159 -8.40 14.11 -25.22
N GLY A 160 -8.48 13.23 -26.24
CA GLY A 160 -9.45 12.15 -26.33
C GLY A 160 -9.02 10.86 -25.59
N GLU A 161 -9.74 9.78 -25.88
CA GLU A 161 -9.39 8.47 -25.37
C GLU A 161 -8.02 8.01 -25.87
N SER A 162 -7.27 7.28 -25.02
CA SER A 162 -5.98 6.72 -25.42
C SER A 162 -6.16 5.59 -26.45
N ASP A 163 -5.23 5.51 -27.42
CA ASP A 163 -5.24 4.44 -28.43
C ASP A 163 -5.07 3.04 -27.81
N THR A 164 -4.31 2.98 -26.70
CA THR A 164 -4.12 1.74 -25.95
C THR A 164 -4.07 2.03 -24.46
N GLN A 165 -4.72 1.15 -23.70
CA GLN A 165 -4.66 1.14 -22.24
C GLN A 165 -4.14 -0.21 -21.75
N THR A 166 -3.09 -0.19 -20.94
CA THR A 166 -2.53 -1.38 -20.29
C THR A 166 -2.52 -1.21 -18.78
N GLY A 167 -2.40 -2.32 -18.06
CA GLY A 167 -2.26 -2.30 -16.61
C GLY A 167 -3.18 -3.25 -15.89
N ASN A 168 -3.15 -3.18 -14.57
CA ASN A 168 -3.96 -4.04 -13.72
C ASN A 168 -4.54 -3.30 -12.50
N THR A 169 -5.60 -3.87 -11.96
CA THR A 169 -6.15 -3.51 -10.65
C THR A 169 -6.16 -4.74 -9.77
N ARG A 170 -5.54 -4.64 -8.60
CA ARG A 170 -5.50 -5.72 -7.61
C ARG A 170 -6.06 -5.25 -6.29
N MET A 171 -6.85 -6.11 -5.67
CA MET A 171 -7.33 -5.94 -4.31
C MET A 171 -7.05 -7.20 -3.52
N SER A 172 -6.58 -7.08 -2.27
CA SER A 172 -6.44 -8.22 -1.36
C SER A 172 -6.87 -7.88 0.07
N ILE A 173 -7.39 -8.90 0.76
CA ILE A 173 -7.80 -8.86 2.16
C ILE A 173 -7.26 -10.10 2.83
N ASN A 174 -6.41 -9.94 3.85
CA ASN A 174 -5.70 -11.04 4.51
C ASN A 174 -5.87 -10.93 6.04
N PRO A 175 -7.00 -11.37 6.62
CA PRO A 175 -7.13 -11.49 8.06
C PRO A 175 -6.38 -12.71 8.58
N ARG A 176 -5.70 -12.52 9.71
CA ARG A 176 -4.99 -13.54 10.46
C ARG A 176 -5.40 -13.48 11.92
N LEU A 177 -5.76 -14.62 12.48
CA LEU A 177 -6.00 -14.80 13.92
C LEU A 177 -4.90 -15.71 14.46
N SER A 178 -4.22 -15.30 15.51
CA SER A 178 -3.17 -16.10 16.15
C SER A 178 -3.44 -16.25 17.64
N TYR A 179 -3.11 -17.43 18.17
CA TYR A 179 -3.27 -17.78 19.58
C TYR A 179 -2.11 -18.65 20.05
N GLN A 180 -1.61 -18.39 21.25
CA GLN A 180 -0.62 -19.22 21.90
C GLN A 180 -1.31 -20.42 22.58
N ILE A 181 -1.10 -21.62 22.03
CA ILE A 181 -1.74 -22.87 22.49
C ILE A 181 -1.04 -23.43 23.73
N SER A 182 0.30 -23.31 23.78
CA SER A 182 1.15 -23.68 24.91
C SER A 182 2.36 -22.75 24.99
N ARG A 183 3.23 -22.96 26.00
CA ARG A 183 4.46 -22.16 26.12
C ARG A 183 5.34 -22.23 24.86
N ASN A 184 5.32 -23.36 24.18
CA ASN A 184 6.17 -23.65 23.04
C ASN A 184 5.40 -23.78 21.72
N LEU A 185 4.06 -23.75 21.76
CA LEU A 185 3.22 -23.95 20.58
C LEU A 185 2.27 -22.78 20.39
N SER A 186 2.33 -22.17 19.22
CA SER A 186 1.36 -21.17 18.75
C SER A 186 0.66 -21.65 17.49
N GLY A 187 -0.58 -21.22 17.30
CA GLY A 187 -1.36 -21.48 16.10
C GLY A 187 -1.86 -20.21 15.47
N ALA A 188 -2.05 -20.21 14.16
CA ALA A 188 -2.70 -19.12 13.45
C ALA A 188 -3.63 -19.65 12.37
N LEU A 189 -4.74 -18.94 12.18
CA LEU A 189 -5.69 -19.12 11.10
C LEU A 189 -5.58 -17.92 10.17
N ARG A 190 -5.38 -18.17 8.88
CA ARG A 190 -5.32 -17.14 7.85
C ARG A 190 -6.45 -17.32 6.85
N PHE A 191 -7.00 -16.22 6.43
CA PHE A 191 -7.87 -16.14 5.26
C PHE A 191 -7.17 -15.26 4.21
N LEU A 192 -7.31 -15.66 2.97
CA LEU A 192 -6.80 -14.92 1.82
C LEU A 192 -7.96 -14.68 0.87
N PHE A 193 -8.19 -13.43 0.55
CA PHE A 193 -9.03 -13.04 -0.57
C PHE A 193 -8.23 -12.11 -1.48
N SER A 194 -8.18 -12.41 -2.77
CA SER A 194 -7.62 -11.48 -3.76
C SER A 194 -8.44 -11.45 -5.02
N ARG A 195 -8.49 -10.28 -5.64
CA ARG A 195 -9.12 -10.06 -6.94
C ARG A 195 -8.20 -9.22 -7.81
N ASP A 196 -7.87 -9.74 -8.97
CA ASP A 196 -7.04 -9.11 -9.99
C ASP A 196 -7.86 -8.87 -11.25
N LYS A 197 -7.75 -7.66 -11.82
CA LYS A 197 -8.32 -7.32 -13.13
C LYS A 197 -7.19 -6.83 -14.04
N ILE A 198 -7.05 -7.48 -15.19
CA ILE A 198 -6.13 -7.07 -16.26
C ILE A 198 -6.92 -6.21 -17.25
N HIS A 199 -6.46 -4.96 -17.47
CA HIS A 199 -7.19 -3.99 -18.29
C HIS A 199 -7.18 -4.33 -19.78
N GLU A 200 -6.08 -4.88 -20.30
CA GLU A 200 -5.91 -5.23 -21.72
C GLU A 200 -6.89 -6.32 -22.19
N SER A 201 -7.12 -7.32 -21.36
CA SER A 201 -7.93 -8.50 -21.69
C SER A 201 -9.29 -8.52 -21.00
N ASP A 202 -9.56 -7.51 -20.16
CA ASP A 202 -10.72 -7.44 -19.25
C ASP A 202 -10.89 -8.71 -18.38
N THR A 203 -9.77 -9.42 -18.18
CA THR A 203 -9.75 -10.68 -17.44
C THR A 203 -9.78 -10.41 -15.95
N ILE A 204 -10.68 -11.08 -15.24
CA ILE A 204 -10.79 -10.99 -13.79
C ILE A 204 -10.46 -12.35 -13.18
N THR A 205 -9.49 -12.36 -12.26
CA THR A 205 -9.14 -13.53 -11.47
C THR A 205 -9.47 -13.28 -10.01
N THR A 206 -10.20 -14.20 -9.39
CA THR A 206 -10.50 -14.14 -7.95
C THR A 206 -9.92 -15.38 -7.28
N SER A 207 -9.20 -15.16 -6.19
CA SER A 207 -8.62 -16.23 -5.37
C SER A 207 -9.14 -16.16 -3.94
N LEU A 208 -9.51 -17.31 -3.39
CA LEU A 208 -9.91 -17.49 -2.00
C LEU A 208 -9.05 -18.59 -1.40
N GLY A 209 -8.51 -18.37 -0.21
CA GLY A 209 -7.67 -19.35 0.49
C GLY A 209 -7.92 -19.33 1.99
N ILE A 210 -7.74 -20.48 2.62
CA ILE A 210 -7.73 -20.64 4.07
C ILE A 210 -6.45 -21.41 4.41
N GLY A 211 -5.68 -20.90 5.36
CA GLY A 211 -4.44 -21.50 5.82
C GLY A 211 -4.45 -21.67 7.34
N VAL A 212 -3.93 -22.79 7.81
CA VAL A 212 -3.66 -23.04 9.22
C VAL A 212 -2.15 -23.16 9.41
N GLU A 213 -1.61 -22.41 10.32
CA GLU A 213 -0.18 -22.44 10.66
C GLU A 213 -0.03 -22.88 12.12
N SER A 214 1.02 -23.63 12.37
CA SER A 214 1.47 -23.92 13.72
C SER A 214 2.98 -23.72 13.81
N THR A 215 3.42 -23.11 14.90
CA THR A 215 4.85 -22.88 15.17
C THR A 215 5.19 -23.50 16.50
N TYR A 216 6.17 -24.37 16.53
CA TYR A 216 6.72 -24.99 17.74
C TYR A 216 8.16 -24.49 17.95
N VAL A 217 8.46 -24.05 19.16
CA VAL A 217 9.79 -23.59 19.58
C VAL A 217 10.34 -24.63 20.55
N PHE A 218 11.52 -25.18 20.24
CA PHE A 218 12.22 -26.19 21.04
C PHE A 218 13.02 -25.57 22.18
#